data_b27ef0b3a8d995b8e4171c2a0ec16109
#
_entry.id   b27ef0b3a8d995b8e4171c2a0ec16109
#
_cell.length_a   1.000
_cell.length_b   1.000
_cell.length_c   1.000
_cell.angle_alpha   90.00
_cell.angle_beta   90.00
_cell.angle_gamma   90.00
#
_symmetry.space_group_name_H-M   'P 1'
#
loop_
_entity.id
_entity.type
_entity.pdbx_description
1 polymer ?
#
loop_
_entity_poly.entity_id
_entity_poly.type
_entity_poly.pdbx_seq_one_letter_code
_entity_poly.pdbx_strand_id
1 'polypeptide(L)'
;MNSAIVTKRLGTRYFVMILILCSCLILLGCSNPLTLEENKVSFEGYYFPYKLVRNKADDRSFDLTVRRASRSLSGAREAGRYEATRFCIKVFGTSDIKWFLGPDDEDISLTGRVLKLSGQCDV
;
A
#
# COMPACT_ATOMS: atom_id res chain seq x y z
N MET A 1 -36.20 55.25 -12.99
CA MET A 1 -34.85 55.17 -12.38
C MET A 1 -34.65 54.04 -11.37
N ASN A 2 -35.71 53.37 -10.90
CA ASN A 2 -35.55 52.31 -9.89
C ASN A 2 -35.27 50.93 -10.48
N SER A 3 -35.49 50.66 -11.78
CA SER A 3 -35.27 49.35 -12.40
C SER A 3 -33.78 49.02 -12.60
N ALA A 4 -32.91 50.01 -12.82
CA ALA A 4 -31.46 49.80 -12.99
C ALA A 4 -30.78 49.35 -11.69
N ILE A 5 -31.25 49.83 -10.53
CA ILE A 5 -30.71 49.48 -9.19
C ILE A 5 -31.14 48.07 -8.80
N VAL A 6 -32.34 47.64 -9.13
CA VAL A 6 -32.87 46.32 -8.87
C VAL A 6 -32.13 45.28 -9.69
N THR A 7 -31.86 45.54 -10.96
CA THR A 7 -31.09 44.66 -11.84
C THR A 7 -29.65 44.47 -11.36
N LYS A 8 -29.03 45.55 -10.89
CA LYS A 8 -27.66 45.56 -10.37
C LYS A 8 -27.56 44.77 -9.05
N ARG A 9 -28.57 44.88 -8.20
CA ARG A 9 -28.62 44.09 -6.95
C ARG A 9 -28.88 42.60 -7.21
N LEU A 10 -29.67 42.28 -8.22
CA LEU A 10 -29.96 40.89 -8.60
C LEU A 10 -28.67 40.20 -9.16
N GLY A 11 -27.94 40.88 -10.03
CA GLY A 11 -26.66 40.40 -10.57
C GLY A 11 -25.61 40.16 -9.50
N THR A 12 -25.52 41.04 -8.49
CA THR A 12 -24.59 40.85 -7.38
C THR A 12 -24.96 39.65 -6.50
N ARG A 13 -26.26 39.41 -6.28
CA ARG A 13 -26.72 38.22 -5.52
C ARG A 13 -26.44 36.94 -6.26
N TYR A 14 -26.65 36.87 -7.55
CA TYR A 14 -26.29 35.71 -8.38
C TYR A 14 -24.78 35.49 -8.44
N PHE A 15 -24.01 36.55 -8.53
CA PHE A 15 -22.56 36.47 -8.52
C PHE A 15 -22.00 35.92 -7.22
N VAL A 16 -22.54 36.36 -6.08
CA VAL A 16 -22.17 35.84 -4.74
C VAL A 16 -22.59 34.39 -4.59
N MET A 17 -23.76 34.02 -5.07
CA MET A 17 -24.23 32.60 -5.05
C MET A 17 -23.32 31.69 -5.88
N ILE A 18 -22.90 32.15 -7.04
CA ILE A 18 -21.97 31.40 -7.92
C ILE A 18 -20.61 31.26 -7.27
N LEU A 19 -20.10 32.30 -6.62
CA LEU A 19 -18.82 32.23 -5.89
C LEU A 19 -18.87 31.25 -4.71
N ILE A 20 -19.98 31.22 -3.97
CA ILE A 20 -20.18 30.28 -2.87
C ILE A 20 -20.28 28.84 -3.40
N LEU A 21 -20.98 28.63 -4.51
CA LEU A 21 -21.11 27.32 -5.15
C LEU A 21 -19.76 26.80 -5.67
N CYS A 22 -18.96 27.66 -6.31
CA CYS A 22 -17.61 27.34 -6.74
C CYS A 22 -16.68 27.03 -5.56
N SER A 23 -16.80 27.75 -4.45
CA SER A 23 -16.01 27.51 -3.24
C SER A 23 -16.35 26.15 -2.61
N CYS A 24 -17.62 25.75 -2.61
CA CYS A 24 -18.03 24.42 -2.12
C CYS A 24 -17.53 23.28 -3.02
N LEU A 25 -17.46 23.48 -4.34
CA LEU A 25 -16.94 22.49 -5.29
C LEU A 25 -15.43 22.25 -5.13
N ILE A 26 -14.68 23.27 -4.73
CA ILE A 26 -13.24 23.15 -4.48
C ILE A 26 -12.98 22.33 -3.20
N LEU A 27 -13.85 22.42 -2.21
CA LEU A 27 -13.73 21.65 -0.95
C LEU A 27 -14.08 20.15 -1.13
N LEU A 28 -14.89 19.82 -2.11
CA LEU A 28 -15.22 18.42 -2.44
C LEU A 28 -14.14 17.73 -3.29
N GLY A 29 -13.23 18.49 -3.89
CA GLY A 29 -12.14 17.98 -4.71
C GLY A 29 -10.93 17.45 -3.95
N CYS A 30 -10.90 17.53 -2.63
CA CYS A 30 -9.78 17.05 -1.80
C CYS A 30 -9.92 15.62 -1.30
N SER A 31 -10.91 14.87 -1.71
CA SER A 31 -10.95 13.43 -1.49
C SER A 31 -10.51 12.68 -2.75
N ASN A 32 -9.33 13.04 -3.27
CA ASN A 32 -8.58 12.02 -3.95
C ASN A 32 -8.21 10.99 -2.88
N PRO A 33 -8.65 9.76 -2.99
CA PRO A 33 -7.82 8.68 -2.55
C PRO A 33 -6.66 8.67 -3.56
N LEU A 34 -5.68 9.55 -3.37
CA LEU A 34 -4.34 9.10 -3.49
C LEU A 34 -4.30 7.93 -2.51
N THR A 35 -4.80 6.79 -2.90
CA THR A 35 -4.17 5.55 -2.55
C THR A 35 -2.75 5.81 -2.98
N LEU A 36 -2.04 6.40 -2.07
CA LEU A 36 -0.64 6.30 -2.03
C LEU A 36 -0.42 4.83 -2.31
N GLU A 37 0.01 4.51 -3.51
CA GLU A 37 0.79 3.31 -3.74
C GLU A 37 2.08 3.52 -2.93
N GLU A 38 1.83 3.98 -1.73
CA GLU A 38 2.74 4.23 -0.67
C GLU A 38 3.35 2.90 -0.42
N ASN A 39 4.60 2.81 -0.85
CA ASN A 39 5.50 1.73 -0.54
C ASN A 39 5.41 0.47 -1.43
N LYS A 40 5.22 0.62 -2.72
CA LYS A 40 5.69 -0.40 -3.65
C LYS A 40 7.20 -0.33 -3.73
N VAL A 41 7.87 -0.96 -2.78
CA VAL A 41 9.33 -1.06 -2.79
C VAL A 41 9.72 -1.99 -3.95
N SER A 42 10.61 -1.51 -4.81
CA SER A 42 11.17 -2.28 -5.91
C SER A 42 12.50 -2.91 -5.50
N PHE A 43 12.72 -4.14 -5.92
CA PHE A 43 13.97 -4.88 -5.72
C PHE A 43 14.51 -5.25 -7.08
N GLU A 44 15.77 -4.91 -7.35
CA GLU A 44 16.40 -5.08 -8.67
C GLU A 44 15.58 -4.50 -9.84
N GLY A 45 14.91 -3.36 -9.60
CA GLY A 45 14.07 -2.69 -10.59
C GLY A 45 12.68 -3.31 -10.82
N TYR A 46 12.31 -4.36 -10.08
CA TYR A 46 11.03 -5.02 -10.18
C TYR A 46 10.20 -4.87 -8.90
N TYR A 47 8.90 -4.73 -9.06
CA TYR A 47 7.94 -4.85 -7.98
C TYR A 47 7.42 -6.30 -7.91
N PHE A 48 7.45 -6.86 -6.71
CA PHE A 48 6.97 -8.21 -6.42
C PHE A 48 5.71 -8.16 -5.56
N PRO A 49 4.53 -8.44 -6.12
CA PRO A 49 3.32 -8.58 -5.33
C PRO A 49 3.46 -9.74 -4.35
N TYR A 50 2.99 -9.56 -3.13
CA TYR A 50 3.09 -10.58 -2.10
C TYR A 50 1.75 -10.83 -1.40
N LYS A 51 1.65 -11.96 -0.72
CA LYS A 51 0.57 -12.30 0.19
C LYS A 51 1.17 -12.94 1.43
N LEU A 52 0.92 -12.35 2.59
CA LEU A 52 1.31 -12.90 3.88
C LEU A 52 0.07 -13.39 4.61
N VAL A 53 0.10 -14.63 5.09
CA VAL A 53 -0.98 -15.27 5.83
C VAL A 53 -0.44 -15.69 7.20
N ARG A 54 -1.10 -15.23 8.25
CA ARG A 54 -0.77 -15.62 9.62
C ARG A 54 -1.33 -17.01 9.92
N ASN A 55 -0.60 -17.79 10.71
CA ASN A 55 -1.10 -19.06 11.19
C ASN A 55 -2.15 -18.81 12.28
N LYS A 56 -3.29 -19.48 12.19
CA LYS A 56 -4.37 -19.33 13.18
C LYS A 56 -4.03 -19.96 14.54
N ALA A 57 -3.16 -20.97 14.56
CA ALA A 57 -2.74 -21.64 15.78
C ALA A 57 -1.60 -20.90 16.51
N ASP A 58 -0.77 -20.15 15.76
CA ASP A 58 0.32 -19.34 16.29
C ASP A 58 0.43 -18.05 15.48
N ASP A 59 -0.06 -16.97 16.05
CA ASP A 59 -0.10 -15.65 15.44
C ASP A 59 1.27 -15.09 15.00
N ARG A 60 2.35 -15.61 15.59
CA ARG A 60 3.72 -15.22 15.23
C ARG A 60 4.22 -15.90 13.98
N SER A 61 3.65 -17.07 13.65
CA SER A 61 4.00 -17.82 12.46
C SER A 61 3.25 -17.33 11.24
N PHE A 62 3.93 -17.31 10.11
CA PHE A 62 3.38 -16.83 8.85
C PHE A 62 3.88 -17.64 7.66
N ASP A 63 3.04 -17.65 6.63
CA ASP A 63 3.36 -18.08 5.27
C ASP A 63 3.36 -16.87 4.35
N LEU A 64 4.42 -16.68 3.61
CA LEU A 64 4.61 -15.58 2.68
C LEU A 64 4.78 -16.09 1.26
N THR A 65 3.96 -15.59 0.37
CA THR A 65 3.98 -15.90 -1.05
C THR A 65 4.40 -14.66 -1.81
N VAL A 66 5.53 -14.72 -2.52
CA VAL A 66 6.02 -13.65 -3.40
C VAL A 66 5.75 -14.03 -4.84
N ARG A 67 4.95 -13.22 -5.53
CA ARG A 67 4.55 -13.45 -6.91
C ARG A 67 5.51 -12.80 -7.90
N ARG A 68 5.50 -13.27 -9.15
CA ARG A 68 6.37 -12.79 -10.24
C ARG A 68 7.86 -12.98 -9.94
N ALA A 69 8.19 -13.92 -9.08
CA ALA A 69 9.56 -14.19 -8.64
C ALA A 69 10.48 -14.66 -9.77
N SER A 70 9.93 -15.16 -10.88
CA SER A 70 10.70 -15.52 -12.08
C SER A 70 11.37 -14.33 -12.79
N ARG A 71 10.98 -13.08 -12.46
CA ARG A 71 11.64 -11.88 -13.01
C ARG A 71 13.04 -11.69 -12.45
N SER A 72 13.23 -11.95 -11.19
CA SER A 72 14.49 -12.00 -10.48
C SER A 72 14.31 -12.78 -9.19
N LEU A 73 14.96 -13.93 -9.07
CA LEU A 73 14.90 -14.73 -7.84
C LEU A 73 15.56 -13.99 -6.66
N SER A 74 16.69 -13.32 -6.93
CA SER A 74 17.39 -12.49 -5.93
C SER A 74 16.49 -11.36 -5.45
N GLY A 75 15.88 -10.60 -6.35
CA GLY A 75 14.94 -9.53 -6.00
C GLY A 75 13.71 -10.04 -5.25
N ALA A 76 13.18 -11.20 -5.63
CA ALA A 76 12.05 -11.82 -4.94
C ALA A 76 12.40 -12.28 -3.51
N ARG A 77 13.62 -12.80 -3.29
CA ARG A 77 14.13 -13.15 -1.96
C ARG A 77 14.22 -11.93 -1.05
N GLU A 78 14.78 -10.83 -1.57
CA GLU A 78 14.85 -9.55 -0.83
C GLU A 78 13.47 -8.96 -0.55
N ALA A 79 12.56 -9.00 -1.52
CA ALA A 79 11.17 -8.58 -1.32
C ALA A 79 10.49 -9.39 -0.20
N GLY A 80 10.67 -10.69 -0.20
CA GLY A 80 10.15 -11.57 0.84
C GLY A 80 10.72 -11.27 2.22
N ARG A 81 12.02 -11.09 2.32
CA ARG A 81 12.70 -10.68 3.56
C ARG A 81 12.14 -9.36 4.08
N TYR A 82 12.05 -8.37 3.22
CA TYR A 82 11.53 -7.04 3.57
C TYR A 82 10.10 -7.09 4.12
N GLU A 83 9.19 -7.78 3.43
CA GLU A 83 7.79 -7.83 3.82
C GLU A 83 7.56 -8.65 5.11
N ALA A 84 8.30 -9.74 5.30
CA ALA A 84 8.28 -10.51 6.54
C ALA A 84 8.79 -9.68 7.73
N THR A 85 9.93 -9.01 7.57
CA THR A 85 10.49 -8.13 8.60
C THR A 85 9.53 -6.99 8.94
N ARG A 86 8.96 -6.36 7.92
CA ARG A 86 7.96 -5.29 8.10
C ARG A 86 6.73 -5.77 8.87
N PHE A 87 6.26 -6.99 8.58
CA PHE A 87 5.15 -7.61 9.31
C PHE A 87 5.50 -7.81 10.79
N CYS A 88 6.65 -8.42 11.09
CA CYS A 88 7.09 -8.67 12.47
C CYS A 88 7.29 -7.38 13.26
N ILE A 89 7.89 -6.35 12.67
CA ILE A 89 8.05 -5.04 13.30
C ILE A 89 6.68 -4.41 13.60
N LYS A 90 5.79 -4.41 12.62
CA LYS A 90 4.48 -3.76 12.74
C LYS A 90 3.59 -4.41 13.80
N VAL A 91 3.62 -5.74 13.89
CA VAL A 91 2.69 -6.50 14.75
C VAL A 91 3.29 -6.82 16.11
N PHE A 92 4.59 -7.13 16.17
CA PHE A 92 5.27 -7.63 17.36
C PHE A 92 6.44 -6.76 17.85
N GLY A 93 6.84 -5.74 17.08
CA GLY A 93 7.92 -4.83 17.44
C GLY A 93 9.32 -5.45 17.32
N THR A 94 9.48 -6.58 16.64
CA THR A 94 10.77 -7.26 16.43
C THR A 94 11.11 -7.37 14.95
N SER A 95 12.37 -7.22 14.61
CA SER A 95 12.91 -7.52 13.27
C SER A 95 13.42 -8.95 13.14
N ASP A 96 13.50 -9.67 14.25
CA ASP A 96 14.09 -11.00 14.30
C ASP A 96 13.06 -12.04 13.83
N ILE A 97 13.49 -12.86 12.89
CA ILE A 97 12.65 -13.90 12.28
C ILE A 97 13.38 -15.22 12.35
N LYS A 98 12.70 -16.21 12.91
CA LYS A 98 13.08 -17.60 12.82
C LYS A 98 12.48 -18.19 11.56
N TRP A 99 13.30 -18.39 10.53
CA TRP A 99 12.86 -18.95 9.26
C TRP A 99 12.70 -20.46 9.34
N PHE A 100 11.62 -20.97 8.78
CA PHE A 100 11.41 -22.40 8.50
C PHE A 100 11.80 -22.69 7.04
N LEU A 101 11.44 -21.79 6.13
CA LEU A 101 11.88 -21.73 4.75
C LEU A 101 12.22 -20.29 4.45
N GLY A 102 13.49 -19.95 4.50
CA GLY A 102 14.00 -18.58 4.45
C GLY A 102 14.45 -18.14 3.07
N PRO A 103 14.64 -16.84 2.89
CA PRO A 103 15.08 -16.29 1.62
C PRO A 103 16.53 -16.66 1.27
N ASP A 104 17.33 -17.12 2.24
CA ASP A 104 18.72 -17.53 2.04
C ASP A 104 18.91 -19.04 1.88
N ASP A 105 17.83 -19.81 2.00
CA ASP A 105 17.92 -21.26 1.87
C ASP A 105 18.31 -21.64 0.45
N GLU A 106 19.28 -22.55 0.33
CA GLU A 106 19.80 -23.00 -0.97
C GLU A 106 18.74 -23.81 -1.73
N ASP A 107 17.93 -24.58 -1.00
CA ASP A 107 16.88 -25.42 -1.56
C ASP A 107 15.63 -24.65 -1.99
N ILE A 108 15.63 -23.33 -1.83
CA ILE A 108 14.50 -22.53 -2.20
C ILE A 108 14.33 -22.52 -3.73
N SER A 109 13.22 -23.05 -4.16
CA SER A 109 12.87 -23.13 -5.58
C SER A 109 11.58 -22.39 -5.88
N LEU A 110 11.46 -21.97 -7.13
CA LEU A 110 10.21 -21.39 -7.61
C LEU A 110 9.20 -22.51 -7.89
N THR A 111 8.00 -22.34 -7.37
CA THR A 111 6.84 -23.11 -7.83
C THR A 111 6.13 -22.30 -8.91
N GLY A 112 6.45 -22.57 -10.18
CA GLY A 112 6.04 -21.73 -11.30
C GLY A 112 6.71 -20.35 -11.22
N ARG A 113 5.89 -19.29 -11.02
CA ARG A 113 6.38 -17.90 -10.90
C ARG A 113 6.36 -17.39 -9.46
N VAL A 114 6.24 -18.31 -8.50
CA VAL A 114 5.97 -17.97 -7.11
C VAL A 114 7.09 -18.47 -6.22
N LEU A 115 7.56 -17.60 -5.33
CA LEU A 115 8.46 -17.93 -4.23
C LEU A 115 7.64 -18.07 -2.95
N LYS A 116 7.79 -19.20 -2.26
CA LYS A 116 7.14 -19.43 -0.96
C LYS A 116 8.18 -19.37 0.15
N LEU A 117 7.87 -18.61 1.18
CA LEU A 117 8.66 -18.46 2.39
C LEU A 117 7.79 -18.73 3.59
N SER A 118 8.37 -19.21 4.68
CA SER A 118 7.66 -19.37 5.95
C SER A 118 8.60 -19.13 7.11
N GLY A 119 8.06 -18.57 8.19
CA GLY A 119 8.82 -18.25 9.37
C GLY A 119 7.94 -17.86 10.55
N GLN A 120 8.61 -17.47 11.62
CA GLN A 120 8.00 -17.03 12.86
C GLN A 120 8.73 -15.79 13.36
N CYS A 121 7.96 -14.77 13.78
CA CYS A 121 8.55 -13.61 14.45
C CYS A 121 9.13 -14.05 15.79
N ASP A 122 10.41 -13.80 16.01
CA ASP A 122 11.10 -14.14 17.26
C ASP A 122 10.94 -13.00 18.26
N VAL A 123 10.18 -13.30 19.30
CA VAL A 123 9.76 -12.30 20.31
C VAL A 123 10.22 -12.74 21.70
#